data_29d23cc5b52716b02ff829a64be2925e
#
_entry.id   29d23cc5b52716b02ff829a64be2925e
#
_cell.length_a   1.000
_cell.length_b   1.000
_cell.length_c   1.000
_cell.angle_alpha   90.00
_cell.angle_beta   90.00
_cell.angle_gamma   90.00
#
_symmetry.space_group_name_H-M   'P 1'
#
loop_
_entity.id
_entity.type
_entity.pdbx_description
1 polymer ?
#
loop_
_entity_poly.entity_id
_entity_poly.type
_entity_poly.pdbx_seq_one_letter_code
_entity_poly.pdbx_strand_id
1 'polypeptide(L)'
;LITANIYVLCSDGDLQEGVSAESAALAGHLGLGNLIAIYDSNQITIAGDARLAMSENVGQRFEAYGWHVQHCNGHDHDQIVQAVEAARAEGGKPSLIIAKTTIGKGSPNKQGTSDIHGSPLGDEELAATREALGWEHSERFYVPEEVREVFANRKAENIEEYEHWQELFSQWQSAHPEKAKIWNQHWEPPYGEDQL
;
A
#
# COMPACT_ATOMS: atom_id res chain seq x y z
N LEU A 1 -1.88 11.21 20.19
CA LEU A 1 -1.86 9.75 20.36
C LEU A 1 -1.96 8.99 19.02
N ILE A 2 -2.69 9.51 18.05
CA ILE A 2 -2.86 8.88 16.74
C ILE A 2 -2.33 9.85 15.70
N THR A 3 -1.07 9.62 15.29
CA THR A 3 -0.36 10.45 14.30
C THR A 3 0.17 9.59 13.13
N ALA A 4 -0.23 8.32 13.09
CA ALA A 4 0.22 7.39 12.08
C ALA A 4 -0.27 7.77 10.68
N ASN A 5 0.59 7.64 9.69
CA ASN A 5 0.19 7.63 8.29
C ASN A 5 -0.43 6.28 7.95
N ILE A 6 -1.45 6.31 7.10
CA ILE A 6 -2.13 5.13 6.58
C ILE A 6 -1.72 4.97 5.12
N TYR A 7 -1.07 3.84 4.81
CA TYR A 7 -0.65 3.51 3.46
C TYR A 7 -1.58 2.49 2.85
N VAL A 8 -2.04 2.76 1.64
CA VAL A 8 -2.91 1.87 0.86
C VAL A 8 -2.21 1.53 -0.45
N LEU A 9 -2.11 0.25 -0.76
CA LEU A 9 -1.70 -0.22 -2.09
C LEU A 9 -2.96 -0.57 -2.88
N CYS A 10 -3.07 -0.06 -4.09
CA CYS A 10 -4.17 -0.35 -5.00
C CYS A 10 -3.66 -0.51 -6.44
N SER A 11 -4.46 -1.14 -7.27
CA SER A 11 -4.15 -1.44 -8.66
C SER A 11 -5.24 -0.97 -9.62
N ASP A 12 -5.08 -1.24 -10.92
CA ASP A 12 -6.06 -0.87 -11.94
C ASP A 12 -7.46 -1.42 -11.63
N GLY A 13 -7.57 -2.68 -11.20
CA GLY A 13 -8.84 -3.31 -10.85
C GLY A 13 -9.52 -2.66 -9.65
N ASP A 14 -8.76 -2.35 -8.59
CA ASP A 14 -9.29 -1.73 -7.38
C ASP A 14 -9.92 -0.36 -7.68
N LEU A 15 -9.30 0.41 -8.58
CA LEU A 15 -9.79 1.74 -8.94
C LEU A 15 -11.00 1.73 -9.90
N GLN A 16 -11.35 0.56 -10.45
CA GLN A 16 -12.59 0.35 -11.22
C GLN A 16 -13.80 0.06 -10.33
N GLU A 17 -13.58 -0.31 -9.05
CA GLU A 17 -14.65 -0.52 -8.10
C GLU A 17 -15.34 0.78 -7.70
N GLY A 18 -16.68 0.80 -7.66
CA GLY A 18 -17.46 2.00 -7.32
C GLY A 18 -17.12 2.56 -5.94
N VAL A 19 -16.88 1.68 -4.96
CA VAL A 19 -16.51 2.08 -3.58
C VAL A 19 -15.20 2.84 -3.52
N SER A 20 -14.26 2.61 -4.44
CA SER A 20 -13.00 3.36 -4.53
C SER A 20 -13.25 4.83 -4.84
N ALA A 21 -14.16 5.11 -5.77
CA ALA A 21 -14.53 6.47 -6.15
C ALA A 21 -15.24 7.21 -5.00
N GLU A 22 -16.18 6.54 -4.32
CA GLU A 22 -16.92 7.11 -3.20
C GLU A 22 -16.00 7.39 -1.99
N SER A 23 -15.14 6.43 -1.64
CA SER A 23 -14.16 6.58 -0.55
C SER A 23 -13.16 7.68 -0.83
N ALA A 24 -12.63 7.76 -2.06
CA ALA A 24 -11.67 8.78 -2.46
C ALA A 24 -12.28 10.19 -2.43
N ALA A 25 -13.53 10.35 -2.91
CA ALA A 25 -14.24 11.61 -2.83
C ALA A 25 -14.45 12.06 -1.38
N LEU A 26 -14.85 11.14 -0.48
CA LEU A 26 -15.01 11.42 0.94
C LEU A 26 -13.68 11.77 1.62
N ALA A 27 -12.61 11.03 1.33
CA ALA A 27 -11.27 11.29 1.88
C ALA A 27 -10.75 12.68 1.50
N GLY A 28 -10.96 13.09 0.24
CA GLY A 28 -10.61 14.44 -0.23
C GLY A 28 -11.45 15.52 0.47
N HIS A 29 -12.76 15.29 0.60
CA HIS A 29 -13.66 16.21 1.32
C HIS A 29 -13.26 16.40 2.79
N LEU A 30 -12.86 15.33 3.46
CA LEU A 30 -12.42 15.38 4.85
C LEU A 30 -10.97 15.87 5.03
N GLY A 31 -10.22 16.05 3.96
CA GLY A 31 -8.83 16.50 4.02
C GLY A 31 -7.91 15.55 4.78
N LEU A 32 -8.03 14.23 4.55
CA LEU A 32 -7.29 13.19 5.30
C LEU A 32 -5.80 13.18 4.92
N GLY A 33 -5.03 14.17 5.39
CA GLY A 33 -3.62 14.36 5.04
C GLY A 33 -2.68 13.24 5.49
N ASN A 34 -3.14 12.33 6.35
CA ASN A 34 -2.38 11.14 6.76
C ASN A 34 -2.67 9.90 5.90
N LEU A 35 -3.56 10.00 4.89
CA LEU A 35 -3.88 8.92 3.97
C LEU A 35 -3.03 9.02 2.70
N ILE A 36 -2.22 8.00 2.44
CA ILE A 36 -1.31 7.92 1.30
C ILE A 36 -1.64 6.65 0.52
N ALA A 37 -2.19 6.80 -0.68
CA ALA A 37 -2.46 5.70 -1.60
C ALA A 37 -1.34 5.60 -2.63
N ILE A 38 -0.86 4.39 -2.88
CA ILE A 38 0.11 4.06 -3.92
C ILE A 38 -0.61 3.20 -4.94
N TYR A 39 -0.81 3.74 -6.13
CA TYR A 39 -1.45 3.07 -7.24
C TYR A 39 -0.41 2.39 -8.14
N ASP A 40 -0.39 1.06 -8.13
CA ASP A 40 0.37 0.24 -9.07
C ASP A 40 -0.31 0.30 -10.45
N SER A 41 0.13 1.26 -11.26
CA SER A 41 -0.41 1.53 -12.60
C SER A 41 0.33 0.70 -13.64
N ASN A 42 -0.06 -0.55 -13.82
CA ASN A 42 0.54 -1.49 -14.76
C ASN A 42 -0.32 -1.78 -16.00
N GLN A 43 -1.54 -1.26 -16.04
CA GLN A 43 -2.49 -1.38 -17.15
C GLN A 43 -3.00 -2.81 -17.41
N ILE A 44 -2.88 -3.70 -16.43
CA ILE A 44 -3.30 -5.11 -16.55
C ILE A 44 -4.28 -5.46 -15.45
N THR A 45 -5.33 -6.19 -15.85
CA THR A 45 -6.31 -6.83 -14.97
C THR A 45 -6.33 -8.34 -15.24
N ILE A 46 -7.10 -9.10 -14.45
CA ILE A 46 -7.30 -10.54 -14.66
C ILE A 46 -7.74 -10.85 -16.10
N ALA A 47 -8.62 -10.02 -16.65
CA ALA A 47 -9.21 -10.24 -17.97
C ALA A 47 -8.35 -9.75 -19.15
N GLY A 48 -7.25 -9.01 -18.87
CA GLY A 48 -6.38 -8.46 -19.89
C GLY A 48 -6.04 -7.00 -19.66
N ASP A 49 -5.85 -6.26 -20.76
CA ASP A 49 -5.50 -4.84 -20.73
C ASP A 49 -6.63 -4.00 -20.08
N ALA A 50 -6.29 -3.20 -19.07
CA ALA A 50 -7.24 -2.35 -18.35
C ALA A 50 -7.98 -1.39 -19.29
N ARG A 51 -7.37 -0.97 -20.39
CA ARG A 51 -7.97 -0.07 -21.39
C ARG A 51 -9.19 -0.65 -22.13
N LEU A 52 -9.44 -1.96 -22.00
CA LEU A 52 -10.67 -2.57 -22.50
C LEU A 52 -11.92 -2.07 -21.76
N ALA A 53 -11.78 -1.68 -20.49
CA ALA A 53 -12.88 -1.27 -19.64
C ALA A 53 -12.67 0.12 -18.99
N MET A 54 -11.46 0.67 -19.00
CA MET A 54 -11.08 1.88 -18.29
C MET A 54 -10.33 2.83 -19.22
N SER A 55 -10.92 3.98 -19.51
CA SER A 55 -10.33 5.01 -20.39
C SER A 55 -10.11 6.35 -19.68
N GLU A 56 -10.36 6.42 -18.39
CA GLU A 56 -10.25 7.65 -17.62
C GLU A 56 -8.79 8.02 -17.30
N ASN A 57 -8.59 9.29 -16.96
CA ASN A 57 -7.35 9.75 -16.35
C ASN A 57 -7.51 9.73 -14.81
N VAL A 58 -6.96 8.70 -14.17
CA VAL A 58 -7.04 8.52 -12.72
C VAL A 58 -6.47 9.72 -11.96
N GLY A 59 -5.34 10.27 -12.40
CA GLY A 59 -4.74 11.44 -11.77
C GLY A 59 -5.71 12.62 -11.73
N GLN A 60 -6.30 12.97 -12.86
CA GLN A 60 -7.28 14.06 -12.95
C GLN A 60 -8.54 13.80 -12.11
N ARG A 61 -8.99 12.54 -12.05
CA ARG A 61 -10.12 12.17 -11.19
C ARG A 61 -9.81 12.46 -9.71
N PHE A 62 -8.64 12.03 -9.22
CA PHE A 62 -8.23 12.24 -7.84
C PHE A 62 -7.92 13.73 -7.54
N GLU A 63 -7.34 14.47 -8.50
CA GLU A 63 -7.19 15.93 -8.39
C GLU A 63 -8.55 16.61 -8.21
N ALA A 64 -9.58 16.18 -8.96
CA ALA A 64 -10.95 16.71 -8.82
C ALA A 64 -11.58 16.36 -7.45
N TYR A 65 -11.18 15.25 -6.81
CA TYR A 65 -11.56 14.93 -5.44
C TYR A 65 -10.78 15.73 -4.38
N GLY A 66 -9.81 16.53 -4.77
CA GLY A 66 -9.00 17.34 -3.86
C GLY A 66 -7.76 16.65 -3.30
N TRP A 67 -7.32 15.55 -3.91
CA TRP A 67 -6.09 14.86 -3.54
C TRP A 67 -4.84 15.54 -4.06
N HIS A 68 -3.73 15.36 -3.36
CA HIS A 68 -2.38 15.64 -3.85
C HIS A 68 -1.92 14.46 -4.72
N VAL A 69 -1.74 14.70 -6.03
CA VAL A 69 -1.40 13.64 -6.99
C VAL A 69 0.04 13.76 -7.45
N GLN A 70 0.75 12.64 -7.45
CA GLN A 70 2.14 12.54 -7.87
C GLN A 70 2.30 11.36 -8.84
N HIS A 71 3.33 11.42 -9.69
CA HIS A 71 3.70 10.35 -10.61
C HIS A 71 5.15 9.96 -10.37
N CYS A 72 5.44 8.65 -10.39
CA CYS A 72 6.80 8.13 -10.33
C CYS A 72 6.96 6.87 -11.21
N ASN A 73 8.21 6.55 -11.52
CA ASN A 73 8.55 5.23 -12.03
C ASN A 73 8.56 4.24 -10.87
N GLY A 74 7.58 3.33 -10.83
CA GLY A 74 7.44 2.33 -9.77
C GLY A 74 8.53 1.25 -9.76
N HIS A 75 9.49 1.31 -10.68
CA HIS A 75 10.70 0.49 -10.68
C HIS A 75 11.97 1.26 -10.30
N ASP A 76 11.83 2.50 -9.87
CA ASP A 76 12.92 3.37 -9.42
C ASP A 76 12.70 3.68 -7.93
N HIS A 77 13.55 3.08 -7.08
CA HIS A 77 13.43 3.19 -5.64
C HIS A 77 13.55 4.64 -5.15
N ASP A 78 14.44 5.43 -5.76
CA ASP A 78 14.66 6.82 -5.33
C ASP A 78 13.44 7.68 -5.64
N GLN A 79 12.79 7.48 -6.79
CA GLN A 79 11.54 8.19 -7.13
C GLN A 79 10.40 7.78 -6.21
N ILE A 80 10.29 6.50 -5.84
CA ILE A 80 9.28 6.03 -4.88
C ILE A 80 9.49 6.69 -3.52
N VAL A 81 10.73 6.71 -3.00
CA VAL A 81 11.07 7.34 -1.72
C VAL A 81 10.73 8.82 -1.75
N GLN A 82 11.14 9.56 -2.79
CA GLN A 82 10.84 10.98 -2.94
C GLN A 82 9.33 11.26 -2.96
N ALA A 83 8.55 10.43 -3.68
CA ALA A 83 7.10 10.58 -3.74
C ALA A 83 6.44 10.32 -2.38
N VAL A 84 6.91 9.30 -1.65
CA VAL A 84 6.41 8.99 -0.29
C VAL A 84 6.75 10.11 0.69
N GLU A 85 7.97 10.66 0.65
CA GLU A 85 8.37 11.78 1.50
C GLU A 85 7.55 13.04 1.22
N ALA A 86 7.32 13.36 -0.05
CA ALA A 86 6.46 14.47 -0.43
C ALA A 86 5.00 14.25 0.01
N ALA A 87 4.48 13.03 -0.09
CA ALA A 87 3.14 12.70 0.41
C ALA A 87 3.04 12.83 1.94
N ARG A 88 4.08 12.44 2.68
CA ARG A 88 4.14 12.60 4.14
C ARG A 88 4.23 14.06 4.59
N ALA A 89 4.80 14.91 3.75
CA ALA A 89 4.88 16.36 4.01
C ALA A 89 3.57 17.11 3.71
N GLU A 90 2.66 16.52 2.91
CA GLU A 90 1.36 17.08 2.61
C GLU A 90 0.38 16.78 3.74
N GLY A 91 0.19 17.74 4.63
CA GLY A 91 -0.64 17.55 5.83
C GLY A 91 -2.13 17.88 5.66
N GLY A 92 -2.52 18.49 4.55
CA GLY A 92 -3.88 19.04 4.35
C GLY A 92 -4.76 18.24 3.39
N LYS A 93 -4.19 17.31 2.66
CA LYS A 93 -4.89 16.53 1.61
C LYS A 93 -4.41 15.09 1.63
N PRO A 94 -5.28 14.10 1.32
CA PRO A 94 -4.81 12.77 1.03
C PRO A 94 -3.92 12.77 -0.22
N SER A 95 -2.96 11.85 -0.30
CA SER A 95 -2.01 11.76 -1.41
C SER A 95 -2.21 10.49 -2.23
N LEU A 96 -2.18 10.62 -3.55
CA LEU A 96 -2.13 9.52 -4.50
C LEU A 96 -0.77 9.55 -5.21
N ILE A 97 -0.01 8.47 -5.10
CA ILE A 97 1.22 8.24 -5.85
C ILE A 97 0.91 7.26 -6.97
N ILE A 98 0.90 7.73 -8.20
CA ILE A 98 0.71 6.88 -9.39
C ILE A 98 2.09 6.33 -9.79
N ALA A 99 2.35 5.10 -9.37
CA ALA A 99 3.58 4.39 -9.66
C ALA A 99 3.42 3.58 -10.95
N LYS A 100 4.04 4.04 -12.03
CA LYS A 100 4.02 3.30 -13.30
C LYS A 100 4.92 2.08 -13.21
N THR A 101 4.33 0.89 -13.38
CA THR A 101 5.05 -0.37 -13.31
C THR A 101 4.80 -1.26 -14.53
N THR A 102 5.44 -2.40 -14.53
CA THR A 102 5.19 -3.52 -15.46
C THR A 102 4.94 -4.76 -14.63
N ILE A 103 3.76 -5.35 -14.73
CA ILE A 103 3.45 -6.60 -14.02
C ILE A 103 4.45 -7.67 -14.44
N GLY A 104 4.97 -8.44 -13.47
CA GLY A 104 5.93 -9.51 -13.73
C GLY A 104 7.25 -9.05 -14.31
N LYS A 105 7.70 -7.83 -13.99
CA LYS A 105 8.99 -7.29 -14.45
C LYS A 105 10.12 -8.29 -14.21
N GLY A 106 10.93 -8.50 -15.24
CA GLY A 106 12.03 -9.45 -15.23
C GLY A 106 11.67 -10.83 -15.79
N SER A 107 10.39 -11.14 -16.00
CA SER A 107 9.97 -12.35 -16.68
C SER A 107 10.12 -12.17 -18.20
N PRO A 108 11.02 -12.91 -18.88
CA PRO A 108 11.31 -12.65 -20.29
C PRO A 108 10.11 -12.83 -21.21
N ASN A 109 9.23 -13.78 -20.91
CA ASN A 109 8.13 -14.15 -21.80
C ASN A 109 6.75 -13.72 -21.29
N LYS A 110 6.61 -13.37 -19.99
CA LYS A 110 5.30 -13.12 -19.38
C LYS A 110 5.12 -11.70 -18.82
N GLN A 111 6.19 -10.90 -18.68
CA GLN A 111 6.03 -9.53 -18.16
C GLN A 111 5.08 -8.71 -19.04
N GLY A 112 4.28 -7.87 -18.41
CA GLY A 112 3.32 -6.99 -19.10
C GLY A 112 2.10 -7.70 -19.69
N THR A 113 1.85 -8.96 -19.31
CA THR A 113 0.70 -9.72 -19.81
C THR A 113 -0.24 -10.12 -18.66
N SER A 114 -1.50 -10.41 -18.99
CA SER A 114 -2.47 -10.92 -18.03
C SER A 114 -2.19 -12.37 -17.57
N ASP A 115 -1.36 -13.10 -18.30
CA ASP A 115 -1.03 -14.50 -18.01
C ASP A 115 -0.29 -14.68 -16.67
N ILE A 116 0.33 -13.60 -16.17
CA ILE A 116 1.02 -13.60 -14.88
C ILE A 116 0.14 -13.05 -13.74
N HIS A 117 -1.03 -12.51 -14.04
CA HIS A 117 -1.91 -11.95 -13.03
C HIS A 117 -2.54 -13.05 -12.16
N GLY A 118 -1.99 -13.23 -10.94
CA GLY A 118 -2.45 -14.27 -10.01
C GLY A 118 -2.08 -15.70 -10.42
N SER A 119 -1.25 -15.90 -11.43
CA SER A 119 -0.82 -17.20 -11.93
C SER A 119 0.67 -17.45 -11.67
N PRO A 120 1.09 -18.68 -11.34
CA PRO A 120 2.51 -19.00 -11.18
C PRO A 120 3.25 -18.93 -12.52
N LEU A 121 4.52 -18.53 -12.46
CA LEU A 121 5.39 -18.48 -13.64
C LEU A 121 5.59 -19.85 -14.29
N GLY A 122 5.65 -20.92 -13.48
CA GLY A 122 6.14 -22.22 -13.85
C GLY A 122 7.66 -22.30 -13.73
N ASP A 123 8.20 -23.53 -13.67
CA ASP A 123 9.62 -23.73 -13.33
C ASP A 123 10.57 -23.18 -14.40
N GLU A 124 10.24 -23.31 -15.67
CA GLU A 124 11.07 -22.81 -16.79
C GLU A 124 11.13 -21.27 -16.80
N GLU A 125 9.98 -20.63 -16.72
CA GLU A 125 9.90 -19.16 -16.70
C GLU A 125 10.50 -18.56 -15.42
N LEU A 126 10.36 -19.26 -14.29
CA LEU A 126 10.98 -18.86 -13.03
C LEU A 126 12.52 -18.89 -13.14
N ALA A 127 13.08 -19.93 -13.77
CA ALA A 127 14.52 -20.02 -14.00
C ALA A 127 15.01 -18.89 -14.91
N ALA A 128 14.31 -18.64 -16.01
CA ALA A 128 14.63 -17.55 -16.93
C ALA A 128 14.51 -16.16 -16.27
N THR A 129 13.52 -15.98 -15.40
CA THR A 129 13.33 -14.73 -14.64
C THR A 129 14.45 -14.50 -13.63
N ARG A 130 14.91 -15.54 -12.93
CA ARG A 130 16.07 -15.45 -12.02
C ARG A 130 17.33 -15.04 -12.78
N GLU A 131 17.59 -15.65 -13.91
CA GLU A 131 18.72 -15.30 -14.78
C GLU A 131 18.62 -13.83 -15.24
N ALA A 132 17.47 -13.40 -15.74
CA ALA A 132 17.24 -12.04 -16.22
C ALA A 132 17.40 -10.98 -15.12
N LEU A 133 17.08 -11.33 -13.86
CA LEU A 133 17.23 -10.46 -12.70
C LEU A 133 18.60 -10.56 -12.02
N GLY A 134 19.49 -11.44 -12.50
CA GLY A 134 20.80 -11.68 -11.86
C GLY A 134 20.69 -12.34 -10.48
N TRP A 135 19.64 -13.12 -10.23
CA TRP A 135 19.43 -13.81 -8.96
C TRP A 135 20.23 -15.13 -8.92
N GLU A 136 21.30 -15.14 -8.17
CA GLU A 136 22.28 -16.26 -8.16
C GLU A 136 21.88 -17.46 -7.27
N HIS A 137 20.84 -17.29 -6.41
CA HIS A 137 20.43 -18.34 -5.47
C HIS A 137 19.41 -19.30 -6.09
N SER A 138 19.66 -20.60 -5.98
CA SER A 138 18.79 -21.66 -6.51
C SER A 138 17.73 -22.13 -5.49
N GLU A 139 17.95 -21.90 -4.21
CA GLU A 139 17.08 -22.33 -3.13
C GLU A 139 15.72 -21.66 -3.22
N ARG A 140 14.67 -22.41 -2.89
CA ARG A 140 13.32 -21.84 -2.74
C ARG A 140 13.23 -21.07 -1.43
N PHE A 141 12.59 -19.90 -1.49
CA PHE A 141 12.41 -19.03 -0.33
C PHE A 141 13.71 -18.55 0.34
N TYR A 142 14.78 -18.50 -0.41
CA TYR A 142 16.05 -17.95 0.08
C TYR A 142 15.88 -16.47 0.44
N VAL A 143 16.32 -16.11 1.63
CA VAL A 143 16.38 -14.72 2.11
C VAL A 143 17.82 -14.42 2.49
N PRO A 144 18.50 -13.47 1.84
CA PRO A 144 19.85 -13.06 2.19
C PRO A 144 19.96 -12.61 3.66
N GLU A 145 21.12 -12.85 4.28
CA GLU A 145 21.29 -12.54 5.71
C GLU A 145 21.22 -11.03 5.98
N GLU A 146 21.76 -10.21 5.11
CA GLU A 146 21.65 -8.74 5.20
C GLU A 146 20.21 -8.25 5.18
N VAL A 147 19.30 -8.94 4.48
CA VAL A 147 17.87 -8.64 4.51
C VAL A 147 17.26 -9.01 5.87
N ARG A 148 17.65 -10.17 6.42
CA ARG A 148 17.19 -10.59 7.76
C ARG A 148 17.63 -9.60 8.84
N GLU A 149 18.87 -9.11 8.77
CA GLU A 149 19.40 -8.11 9.69
C GLU A 149 18.61 -6.80 9.64
N VAL A 150 18.29 -6.29 8.44
CA VAL A 150 17.49 -5.07 8.25
C VAL A 150 16.12 -5.23 8.92
N PHE A 151 15.44 -6.36 8.70
CA PHE A 151 14.13 -6.61 9.30
C PHE A 151 14.21 -6.86 10.81
N ALA A 152 15.28 -7.50 11.31
CA ALA A 152 15.48 -7.69 12.74
C ALA A 152 15.69 -6.36 13.47
N ASN A 153 16.50 -5.47 12.91
CA ASN A 153 16.72 -4.13 13.45
C ASN A 153 15.43 -3.31 13.45
N ARG A 154 14.69 -3.30 12.34
CA ARG A 154 13.41 -2.58 12.26
C ARG A 154 12.38 -3.15 13.25
N LYS A 155 12.37 -4.47 13.45
CA LYS A 155 11.50 -5.09 14.46
C LYS A 155 11.82 -4.60 15.86
N ALA A 156 13.10 -4.48 16.23
CA ALA A 156 13.50 -3.97 17.55
C ALA A 156 13.03 -2.52 17.74
N GLU A 157 13.27 -1.64 16.76
CA GLU A 157 12.79 -0.25 16.77
C GLU A 157 11.25 -0.17 16.93
N ASN A 158 10.51 -0.98 16.17
CA ASN A 158 9.05 -1.00 16.24
C ASN A 158 8.52 -1.47 17.60
N ILE A 159 9.24 -2.38 18.29
CA ILE A 159 8.89 -2.82 19.64
C ILE A 159 9.05 -1.66 20.62
N GLU A 160 10.16 -0.93 20.57
CA GLU A 160 10.40 0.24 21.42
C GLU A 160 9.34 1.35 21.19
N GLU A 161 9.03 1.63 19.92
CA GLU A 161 7.96 2.59 19.55
C GLU A 161 6.59 2.15 20.11
N TYR A 162 6.28 0.85 20.03
CA TYR A 162 5.02 0.29 20.52
C TYR A 162 4.93 0.36 22.06
N GLU A 163 5.98 0.00 22.77
CA GLU A 163 6.03 0.07 24.25
C GLU A 163 5.86 1.51 24.71
N HIS A 164 6.56 2.46 24.10
CA HIS A 164 6.38 3.88 24.38
C HIS A 164 4.96 4.36 24.12
N TRP A 165 4.35 3.94 23.01
CA TRP A 165 2.96 4.28 22.71
C TRP A 165 2.01 3.70 23.77
N GLN A 166 2.23 2.49 24.25
CA GLN A 166 1.41 1.87 25.31
C GLN A 166 1.47 2.67 26.62
N GLU A 167 2.63 3.16 26.99
CA GLU A 167 2.78 4.04 28.16
C GLU A 167 1.96 5.34 28.00
N LEU A 168 2.09 5.99 26.85
CA LEU A 168 1.32 7.21 26.54
C LEU A 168 -0.18 6.96 26.52
N PHE A 169 -0.60 5.81 25.98
CA PHE A 169 -2.01 5.43 25.94
C PHE A 169 -2.57 5.17 27.32
N SER A 170 -1.85 4.49 28.18
CA SER A 170 -2.21 4.25 29.59
C SER A 170 -2.36 5.57 30.37
N GLN A 171 -1.44 6.51 30.20
CA GLN A 171 -1.51 7.85 30.79
C GLN A 171 -2.73 8.61 30.29
N TRP A 172 -3.01 8.55 28.97
CA TRP A 172 -4.17 9.19 28.38
C TRP A 172 -5.48 8.59 28.89
N GLN A 173 -5.59 7.26 29.01
CA GLN A 173 -6.78 6.59 29.58
C GLN A 173 -7.04 7.05 31.01
N SER A 174 -5.99 7.17 31.82
CA SER A 174 -6.08 7.62 33.20
C SER A 174 -6.50 9.10 33.31
N ALA A 175 -6.01 9.95 32.40
CA ALA A 175 -6.34 11.36 32.36
C ALA A 175 -7.75 11.66 31.78
N HIS A 176 -8.29 10.74 30.96
CA HIS A 176 -9.54 10.93 30.22
C HIS A 176 -10.46 9.71 30.28
N PRO A 177 -10.93 9.27 31.47
CA PRO A 177 -11.66 8.01 31.63
C PRO A 177 -12.94 7.90 30.78
N GLU A 178 -13.67 9.00 30.60
CA GLU A 178 -14.89 9.00 29.77
C GLU A 178 -14.57 8.79 28.28
N LYS A 179 -13.48 9.39 27.79
CA LYS A 179 -13.05 9.16 26.40
C LYS A 179 -12.47 7.75 26.21
N ALA A 180 -11.77 7.24 27.21
CA ALA A 180 -11.26 5.88 27.22
C ALA A 180 -12.40 4.85 27.14
N LYS A 181 -13.51 5.09 27.83
CA LYS A 181 -14.71 4.25 27.73
C LYS A 181 -15.27 4.22 26.30
N ILE A 182 -15.40 5.38 25.64
CA ILE A 182 -15.87 5.48 24.24
C ILE A 182 -14.90 4.75 23.31
N TRP A 183 -13.59 4.93 23.50
CA TRP A 183 -12.55 4.24 22.74
C TRP A 183 -12.69 2.72 22.86
N ASN A 184 -12.79 2.19 24.08
CA ASN A 184 -12.92 0.76 24.30
C ASN A 184 -14.20 0.20 23.65
N GLN A 185 -15.33 0.89 23.81
CA GLN A 185 -16.60 0.50 23.18
C GLN A 185 -16.52 0.45 21.65
N HIS A 186 -15.70 1.31 21.03
CA HIS A 186 -15.51 1.29 19.57
C HIS A 186 -14.80 0.01 19.07
N TRP A 187 -13.93 -0.56 19.89
CA TRP A 187 -13.17 -1.76 19.55
C TRP A 187 -13.78 -3.05 20.11
N GLU A 188 -14.80 -2.94 20.97
CA GLU A 188 -15.57 -4.10 21.39
C GLU A 188 -16.40 -4.61 20.20
N PRO A 189 -16.42 -5.93 19.94
CA PRO A 189 -17.29 -6.47 18.89
C PRO A 189 -18.74 -6.11 19.22
N PRO A 190 -19.55 -5.67 18.23
CA PRO A 190 -20.92 -5.23 18.45
C PRO A 190 -21.84 -6.38 18.91
N TYR A 191 -21.37 -7.61 18.84
CA TYR A 191 -22.07 -8.82 19.28
C TYR A 191 -21.15 -9.62 20.20
N GLY A 192 -21.69 -10.14 21.32
CA GLY A 192 -20.95 -11.07 22.18
C GLY A 192 -20.54 -12.34 21.43
N GLU A 193 -19.47 -12.98 21.88
CA GLU A 193 -18.94 -14.21 21.25
C GLU A 193 -20.01 -15.32 21.10
N ASP A 194 -21.05 -15.28 21.94
CA ASP A 194 -22.17 -16.22 21.95
C ASP A 194 -23.24 -15.92 20.89
N GLN A 195 -23.09 -14.88 20.07
CA GLN A 195 -24.08 -14.44 19.06
C GLN A 195 -23.59 -14.61 17.61
N LEU A 196 -22.43 -15.21 17.39
CA LEU A 196 -21.89 -15.64 16.11
C LEU A 196 -21.99 -17.17 16.01
#